data_25a10502964a21cb67a07806f973125f
#
_entry.id   25a10502964a21cb67a07806f973125f
#
_cell.length_a   1.000
_cell.length_b   1.000
_cell.length_c   1.000
_cell.angle_alpha   90.00
_cell.angle_beta   90.00
_cell.angle_gamma   90.00
#
_symmetry.space_group_name_H-M   'P 1'
#
loop_
_entity.id
_entity.type
_entity.pdbx_description
1 polymer ?
#
loop_
_entity_poly.entity_id
_entity_poly.type
_entity_poly.pdbx_seq_one_letter_code
_entity_poly.pdbx_strand_id
1 'polypeptide(L)'
;MVTLEISGADIRILEVTGKKVTGWASASLDPKMFAEGVISDPQALASAVRQLMTASGIKDKNVIASINSLYSLSRVVIVPTAGEQQAAEQAITEAAEAVMPLPGEELYLSWQPIGTQEGSQQVMVIGVPRDVLDSELRTLRLAGINAHVLDLKTLALARVVRRERAIILNIDATSYDIVILVGGFTDVLRTTAWQPEGLSAEEKAEQLISALELTVSFSNTHHISSPLDGTTPLFITGHLSGNLPLQMAIGNGVAYHIEQLSPQLEYPEHLPVSEYAVNIGLAMKTMATPKVSIKLSLGHRETGRLAEQDSFSIPDINLLPQTYKAWRPSARQVYTTLAVVTALVLLVPFYQLTIDAMSDTDTARQKYAAVNTALEKRKAEIAKREPLQKAITQYKAIVAMGGGFVEDLATIRQLTKELDVRVQAISHTGSEIKFNCEAPDYLVFREFINALEKNGRFATPIIPPEGYPYIKGGNIKLTPKR
;
A
#
# COMPACT_ATOMS: atom_id res chain seq x y z
N MET A 1 9.83 1.67 14.86
CA MET A 1 8.76 1.09 14.00
C MET A 1 7.48 1.02 14.78
N VAL A 2 6.40 1.52 14.23
CA VAL A 2 5.09 1.54 14.87
C VAL A 2 4.13 0.64 14.10
N THR A 3 3.31 -0.13 14.79
CA THR A 3 2.23 -0.91 14.23
C THR A 3 0.88 -0.38 14.71
N LEU A 4 -0.10 -0.40 13.85
CA LEU A 4 -1.45 0.10 14.10
C LEU A 4 -2.48 -0.96 13.71
N GLU A 5 -3.38 -1.22 14.64
CA GLU A 5 -4.59 -1.99 14.41
C GLU A 5 -5.80 -1.11 14.69
N ILE A 6 -6.77 -1.12 13.77
CA ILE A 6 -8.08 -0.51 13.95
C ILE A 6 -9.10 -1.63 13.87
N SER A 7 -9.74 -1.90 14.99
CA SER A 7 -10.91 -2.80 15.05
C SER A 7 -12.20 -1.98 15.04
N GLY A 8 -13.34 -2.63 14.88
CA GLY A 8 -14.64 -1.95 14.93
C GLY A 8 -14.99 -1.30 16.27
N ALA A 9 -14.19 -1.51 17.32
CA ALA A 9 -14.46 -1.02 18.67
C ALA A 9 -13.27 -0.34 19.33
N ASP A 10 -12.07 -0.53 18.86
CA ASP A 10 -10.86 0.01 19.46
C ASP A 10 -9.70 0.23 18.47
N ILE A 11 -8.74 1.03 18.90
CA ILE A 11 -7.47 1.26 18.21
C ILE A 11 -6.36 0.76 19.13
N ARG A 12 -5.39 0.04 18.57
CA ARG A 12 -4.16 -0.36 19.27
C ARG A 12 -2.94 0.07 18.47
N ILE A 13 -1.98 0.64 19.18
CA ILE A 13 -0.67 0.98 18.63
C ILE A 13 0.41 0.32 19.47
N LEU A 14 1.46 -0.17 18.79
CA LEU A 14 2.61 -0.77 19.44
C LEU A 14 3.88 -0.23 18.79
N GLU A 15 4.82 0.20 19.59
CA GLU A 15 6.14 0.65 19.14
C GLU A 15 7.19 -0.42 19.45
N VAL A 16 8.00 -0.74 18.44
CA VAL A 16 9.08 -1.74 18.56
C VAL A 16 10.39 -1.14 18.09
N THR A 17 11.43 -1.28 18.88
CA THR A 17 12.80 -0.89 18.55
C THR A 17 13.69 -2.13 18.52
N GLY A 18 14.20 -2.48 17.33
CA GLY A 18 14.88 -3.76 17.14
C GLY A 18 13.92 -4.94 17.37
N LYS A 19 14.15 -5.73 18.40
CA LYS A 19 13.28 -6.84 18.83
C LYS A 19 12.56 -6.57 20.15
N LYS A 20 12.60 -5.32 20.64
CA LYS A 20 12.04 -4.97 21.93
C LYS A 20 10.83 -4.05 21.77
N VAL A 21 9.73 -4.37 22.47
CA VAL A 21 8.57 -3.50 22.60
C VAL A 21 8.93 -2.32 23.51
N THR A 22 8.80 -1.10 23.02
CA THR A 22 9.18 0.14 23.72
C THR A 22 7.98 0.97 24.16
N GLY A 23 6.83 0.77 23.55
CA GLY A 23 5.60 1.50 23.90
C GLY A 23 4.37 0.83 23.32
N TRP A 24 3.24 1.01 23.95
CA TRP A 24 1.94 0.59 23.44
C TRP A 24 0.83 1.45 24.05
N ALA A 25 -0.28 1.54 23.35
CA ALA A 25 -1.48 2.18 23.82
C ALA A 25 -2.71 1.68 23.06
N SER A 26 -3.86 1.80 23.71
CA SER A 26 -5.16 1.52 23.10
C SER A 26 -6.17 2.60 23.46
N ALA A 27 -7.20 2.74 22.62
CA ALA A 27 -8.34 3.60 22.88
C ALA A 27 -9.61 2.95 22.32
N SER A 28 -10.71 3.07 23.05
CA SER A 28 -12.03 2.64 22.58
C SER A 28 -12.56 3.62 21.53
N LEU A 29 -13.31 3.11 20.57
CA LEU A 29 -13.93 3.85 19.49
C LEU A 29 -15.45 3.91 19.67
N ASP A 30 -16.07 4.99 19.20
CA ASP A 30 -17.52 5.04 19.05
C ASP A 30 -17.94 4.10 17.91
N PRO A 31 -18.80 3.10 18.16
CA PRO A 31 -19.30 2.21 17.09
C PRO A 31 -19.92 2.94 15.91
N LYS A 32 -20.41 4.17 16.08
CA LYS A 32 -20.98 4.99 14.99
C LYS A 32 -19.95 5.40 13.93
N MET A 33 -18.65 5.28 14.22
CA MET A 33 -17.60 5.50 13.24
C MET A 33 -17.57 4.41 12.16
N PHE A 34 -18.30 3.32 12.38
CA PHE A 34 -18.38 2.19 11.47
C PHE A 34 -19.83 1.91 11.07
N ALA A 35 -20.02 1.51 9.83
CA ALA A 35 -21.28 0.96 9.31
C ALA A 35 -20.96 -0.42 8.74
N GLU A 36 -21.56 -1.47 9.31
CA GLU A 36 -21.34 -2.86 8.89
C GLU A 36 -19.83 -3.26 8.86
N GLY A 37 -19.02 -2.68 9.76
CA GLY A 37 -17.58 -2.95 9.82
C GLY A 37 -16.72 -2.16 8.83
N VAL A 38 -17.32 -1.28 8.03
CA VAL A 38 -16.62 -0.32 7.16
C VAL A 38 -16.58 1.05 7.83
N ILE A 39 -15.48 1.77 7.68
CA ILE A 39 -15.32 3.12 8.25
C ILE A 39 -16.31 4.07 7.57
N SER A 40 -17.27 4.59 8.32
CA SER A 40 -18.26 5.56 7.87
C SER A 40 -17.87 7.01 8.15
N ASP A 41 -17.10 7.26 9.22
CA ASP A 41 -16.56 8.58 9.56
C ASP A 41 -15.02 8.59 9.64
N PRO A 42 -14.32 8.71 8.50
CA PRO A 42 -12.86 8.77 8.46
C PRO A 42 -12.27 9.95 9.24
N GLN A 43 -12.99 11.07 9.41
CA GLN A 43 -12.49 12.23 10.12
C GLN A 43 -12.49 12.04 11.63
N ALA A 44 -13.58 11.53 12.18
CA ALA A 44 -13.68 11.22 13.60
C ALA A 44 -12.65 10.17 13.98
N LEU A 45 -12.53 9.10 13.19
CA LEU A 45 -11.57 8.02 13.41
C LEU A 45 -10.12 8.53 13.32
N ALA A 46 -9.79 9.34 12.33
CA ALA A 46 -8.47 9.96 12.21
C ALA A 46 -8.13 10.86 13.41
N SER A 47 -9.12 11.53 13.98
CA SER A 47 -8.94 12.34 15.19
C SER A 47 -8.64 11.47 16.40
N ALA A 48 -9.34 10.34 16.56
CA ALA A 48 -9.09 9.38 17.62
C ALA A 48 -7.66 8.79 17.52
N VAL A 49 -7.23 8.41 16.32
CA VAL A 49 -5.86 7.92 16.07
C VAL A 49 -4.81 8.97 16.45
N ARG A 50 -4.99 10.23 16.04
CA ARG A 50 -4.06 11.32 16.42
C ARG A 50 -4.00 11.54 17.92
N GLN A 51 -5.15 11.52 18.60
CA GLN A 51 -5.22 11.67 20.05
C GLN A 51 -4.46 10.55 20.74
N LEU A 52 -4.66 9.31 20.34
CA LEU A 52 -3.97 8.15 20.89
C LEU A 52 -2.45 8.25 20.71
N MET A 53 -1.97 8.58 19.50
CA MET A 53 -0.55 8.78 19.25
C MET A 53 0.05 9.90 20.08
N THR A 54 -0.70 11.00 20.27
CA THR A 54 -0.24 12.13 21.08
C THR A 54 -0.18 11.74 22.57
N ALA A 55 -1.22 11.08 23.08
CA ALA A 55 -1.31 10.67 24.46
C ALA A 55 -0.26 9.63 24.85
N SER A 56 0.05 8.70 23.93
CA SER A 56 1.07 7.67 24.13
C SER A 56 2.51 8.17 24.00
N GLY A 57 2.71 9.35 23.42
CA GLY A 57 4.05 9.89 23.14
C GLY A 57 4.76 9.22 21.94
N ILE A 58 4.09 8.34 21.20
CA ILE A 58 4.61 7.67 20.01
C ILE A 58 4.63 8.67 18.85
N LYS A 59 5.84 8.97 18.34
CA LYS A 59 6.06 10.06 17.36
C LYS A 59 6.26 9.58 15.92
N ASP A 60 6.69 8.33 15.74
CA ASP A 60 6.95 7.80 14.40
C ASP A 60 5.64 7.63 13.64
N LYS A 61 5.56 8.27 12.49
CA LYS A 61 4.39 8.26 11.61
C LYS A 61 4.50 7.23 10.48
N ASN A 62 5.64 6.57 10.37
CA ASN A 62 5.81 5.46 9.44
C ASN A 62 5.28 4.19 10.10
N VAL A 63 4.11 3.78 9.68
CA VAL A 63 3.32 2.76 10.36
C VAL A 63 3.12 1.55 9.46
N ILE A 64 3.16 0.37 10.08
CA ILE A 64 2.60 -0.85 9.51
C ILE A 64 1.20 -1.01 10.09
N ALA A 65 0.18 -0.98 9.25
CA ALA A 65 -1.19 -1.10 9.69
C ALA A 65 -1.79 -2.46 9.27
N SER A 66 -2.72 -2.97 10.07
CA SER A 66 -3.57 -4.09 9.67
C SER A 66 -4.85 -3.55 9.04
N ILE A 67 -5.36 -4.28 8.05
CA ILE A 67 -6.73 -4.13 7.59
C ILE A 67 -7.60 -5.22 8.22
N ASN A 68 -8.84 -4.84 8.56
CA ASN A 68 -9.83 -5.81 9.03
C ASN A 68 -10.12 -6.83 7.92
N SER A 69 -10.01 -8.12 8.25
CA SER A 69 -10.17 -9.19 7.28
C SER A 69 -11.63 -9.52 6.94
N LEU A 70 -12.61 -8.82 7.54
CA LEU A 70 -14.04 -9.12 7.38
C LEU A 70 -14.51 -9.14 5.91
N TYR A 71 -13.99 -8.23 5.11
CA TYR A 71 -14.31 -8.12 3.69
C TYR A 71 -13.20 -8.60 2.77
N SER A 72 -12.10 -9.09 3.32
CA SER A 72 -11.02 -9.65 2.51
C SER A 72 -11.37 -11.06 2.07
N LEU A 73 -10.96 -11.37 0.86
CA LEU A 73 -11.12 -12.68 0.25
C LEU A 73 -9.73 -13.25 -0.03
N SER A 74 -9.42 -14.39 0.56
CA SER A 74 -8.18 -15.11 0.28
C SER A 74 -8.48 -16.42 -0.44
N ARG A 75 -7.74 -16.71 -1.51
CA ARG A 75 -7.84 -17.93 -2.29
C ARG A 75 -6.48 -18.39 -2.71
N VAL A 76 -6.29 -19.68 -2.77
CA VAL A 76 -5.14 -20.30 -3.43
C VAL A 76 -5.56 -20.66 -4.84
N VAL A 77 -4.85 -20.14 -5.82
CA VAL A 77 -5.04 -20.46 -7.24
C VAL A 77 -3.82 -21.21 -7.75
N ILE A 78 -4.03 -22.08 -8.74
CA ILE A 78 -2.96 -22.83 -9.40
C ILE A 78 -2.81 -22.23 -10.80
N VAL A 79 -1.63 -21.72 -11.10
CA VAL A 79 -1.31 -21.13 -12.40
C VAL A 79 -0.12 -21.85 -13.03
N PRO A 80 -0.04 -21.93 -14.37
CA PRO A 80 1.15 -22.45 -15.05
C PRO A 80 2.38 -21.63 -14.68
N THR A 81 3.54 -22.28 -14.56
CA THR A 81 4.81 -21.58 -14.38
C THR A 81 5.17 -20.88 -15.70
N ALA A 82 4.93 -19.58 -15.79
CA ALA A 82 5.26 -18.79 -16.98
C ALA A 82 6.72 -18.30 -16.90
N GLY A 83 7.39 -18.29 -18.06
CA GLY A 83 8.78 -17.81 -18.16
C GLY A 83 8.91 -16.29 -18.12
N GLU A 84 7.86 -15.57 -18.47
CA GLU A 84 7.83 -14.10 -18.48
C GLU A 84 6.94 -13.56 -17.35
N GLN A 85 7.40 -12.55 -16.64
CA GLN A 85 6.71 -11.96 -15.51
C GLN A 85 5.30 -11.44 -15.87
N GLN A 86 5.18 -10.79 -17.02
CA GLN A 86 3.90 -10.20 -17.46
C GLN A 86 2.85 -11.27 -17.78
N ALA A 87 3.25 -12.39 -18.38
CA ALA A 87 2.37 -13.52 -18.64
C ALA A 87 1.95 -14.21 -17.33
N ALA A 88 2.85 -14.28 -16.34
CA ALA A 88 2.53 -14.80 -15.01
C ALA A 88 1.51 -13.91 -14.28
N GLU A 89 1.69 -12.58 -14.29
CA GLU A 89 0.76 -11.62 -13.68
C GLU A 89 -0.63 -11.70 -14.31
N GLN A 90 -0.70 -11.82 -15.62
CA GLN A 90 -1.98 -11.97 -16.34
C GLN A 90 -2.68 -13.28 -15.98
N ALA A 91 -1.97 -14.41 -15.98
CA ALA A 91 -2.53 -15.71 -15.62
C ALA A 91 -3.04 -15.73 -14.16
N ILE A 92 -2.33 -15.07 -13.23
CA ILE A 92 -2.76 -14.93 -11.84
C ILE A 92 -4.03 -14.08 -11.75
N THR A 93 -4.09 -12.98 -12.50
CA THR A 93 -5.27 -12.09 -12.50
C THR A 93 -6.50 -12.82 -13.04
N GLU A 94 -6.39 -13.50 -14.17
CA GLU A 94 -7.47 -14.30 -14.76
C GLU A 94 -7.94 -15.43 -13.82
N ALA A 95 -6.99 -16.14 -13.19
CA ALA A 95 -7.31 -17.17 -12.22
C ALA A 95 -7.98 -16.61 -10.96
N ALA A 96 -7.57 -15.40 -10.52
CA ALA A 96 -8.19 -14.71 -9.39
C ALA A 96 -9.62 -14.29 -9.71
N GLU A 97 -9.86 -13.68 -10.87
CA GLU A 97 -11.21 -13.27 -11.31
C GLU A 97 -12.18 -14.43 -11.40
N ALA A 98 -11.70 -15.63 -11.75
CA ALA A 98 -12.54 -16.82 -11.84
C ALA A 98 -13.04 -17.32 -10.45
N VAL A 99 -12.35 -16.99 -9.36
CA VAL A 99 -12.65 -17.50 -8.00
C VAL A 99 -13.10 -16.41 -7.02
N MET A 100 -12.97 -15.14 -7.39
CA MET A 100 -13.43 -14.01 -6.57
C MET A 100 -14.90 -13.70 -6.85
N PRO A 101 -15.71 -13.40 -5.82
CA PRO A 101 -17.14 -13.12 -5.98
C PRO A 101 -17.42 -11.71 -6.49
N LEU A 102 -16.42 -10.83 -6.55
CA LEU A 102 -16.51 -9.46 -7.05
C LEU A 102 -15.62 -9.29 -8.29
N PRO A 103 -16.03 -8.43 -9.24
CA PRO A 103 -15.19 -8.08 -10.39
C PRO A 103 -13.83 -7.55 -9.97
N GLY A 104 -12.77 -7.84 -10.75
CA GLY A 104 -11.41 -7.38 -10.46
C GLY A 104 -11.27 -5.86 -10.39
N GLU A 105 -12.12 -5.12 -11.08
CA GLU A 105 -12.16 -3.65 -11.04
C GLU A 105 -12.69 -3.08 -9.71
N GLU A 106 -13.46 -3.86 -8.94
CA GLU A 106 -13.94 -3.49 -7.61
C GLU A 106 -12.99 -3.92 -6.49
N LEU A 107 -11.95 -4.69 -6.82
CA LEU A 107 -10.99 -5.22 -5.86
C LEU A 107 -9.59 -4.60 -6.03
N TYR A 108 -8.88 -4.47 -4.93
CA TYR A 108 -7.44 -4.46 -4.92
C TYR A 108 -6.96 -5.89 -4.77
N LEU A 109 -6.27 -6.40 -5.77
CA LEU A 109 -5.68 -7.74 -5.75
C LEU A 109 -4.21 -7.66 -5.37
N SER A 110 -3.81 -8.54 -4.49
CA SER A 110 -2.41 -8.76 -4.12
C SER A 110 -2.16 -10.26 -4.06
N TRP A 111 -0.98 -10.70 -4.46
CA TRP A 111 -0.67 -12.13 -4.51
C TRP A 111 0.76 -12.43 -4.11
N GLN A 112 0.97 -13.66 -3.70
CA GLN A 112 2.29 -14.22 -3.45
C GLN A 112 2.33 -15.71 -3.80
N PRO A 113 3.37 -16.17 -4.50
CA PRO A 113 3.64 -17.60 -4.64
C PRO A 113 3.89 -18.25 -3.28
N ILE A 114 3.23 -19.40 -3.04
CA ILE A 114 3.34 -20.14 -1.79
C ILE A 114 3.89 -21.57 -1.99
N GLY A 115 3.90 -22.05 -3.23
CA GLY A 115 4.43 -23.35 -3.57
C GLY A 115 4.60 -23.54 -5.07
N THR A 116 5.42 -24.50 -5.45
CA THR A 116 5.58 -24.95 -6.84
C THR A 116 5.37 -26.45 -6.92
N GLN A 117 4.65 -26.91 -7.92
CA GLN A 117 4.41 -28.30 -8.20
C GLN A 117 4.53 -28.51 -9.71
N GLU A 118 5.23 -29.55 -10.15
CA GLU A 118 5.54 -29.91 -11.54
C GLU A 118 4.85 -29.07 -12.65
N GLY A 119 5.51 -27.97 -13.10
CA GLY A 119 5.00 -27.10 -14.17
C GLY A 119 3.90 -26.11 -13.77
N SER A 120 3.48 -26.11 -12.50
CA SER A 120 2.48 -25.17 -11.97
C SER A 120 2.98 -24.52 -10.68
N GLN A 121 2.40 -23.36 -10.38
CA GLN A 121 2.68 -22.57 -9.19
C GLN A 121 1.39 -22.37 -8.40
N GLN A 122 1.44 -22.63 -7.10
CA GLN A 122 0.40 -22.26 -6.18
C GLN A 122 0.61 -20.82 -5.74
N VAL A 123 -0.41 -20.00 -5.88
CA VAL A 123 -0.37 -18.57 -5.57
C VAL A 123 -1.51 -18.26 -4.61
N MET A 124 -1.18 -17.69 -3.46
CA MET A 124 -2.20 -17.07 -2.60
C MET A 124 -2.56 -15.72 -3.19
N VAL A 125 -3.84 -15.53 -3.46
CA VAL A 125 -4.40 -14.25 -3.91
C VAL A 125 -5.31 -13.71 -2.81
N ILE A 126 -5.16 -12.42 -2.52
CA ILE A 126 -5.99 -11.69 -1.58
C ILE A 126 -6.66 -10.55 -2.34
N GLY A 127 -7.99 -10.54 -2.31
CA GLY A 127 -8.83 -9.45 -2.81
C GLY A 127 -9.42 -8.65 -1.65
N VAL A 128 -9.31 -7.33 -1.74
CA VAL A 128 -9.94 -6.40 -0.78
C VAL A 128 -10.78 -5.40 -1.57
N PRO A 129 -12.07 -5.20 -1.23
CA PRO A 129 -12.90 -4.19 -1.88
C PRO A 129 -12.26 -2.80 -1.80
N ARG A 130 -12.34 -2.06 -2.90
CA ARG A 130 -11.68 -0.75 -3.03
C ARG A 130 -12.21 0.26 -2.04
N ASP A 131 -13.52 0.29 -1.81
CA ASP A 131 -14.16 1.20 -0.85
C ASP A 131 -13.68 0.96 0.59
N VAL A 132 -13.51 -0.30 0.98
CA VAL A 132 -13.00 -0.66 2.31
C VAL A 132 -11.55 -0.16 2.46
N LEU A 133 -10.68 -0.52 1.53
CA LEU A 133 -9.26 -0.18 1.60
C LEU A 133 -9.02 1.33 1.46
N ASP A 134 -9.73 1.99 0.55
CA ASP A 134 -9.59 3.43 0.32
C ASP A 134 -10.09 4.24 1.52
N SER A 135 -11.14 3.78 2.20
CA SER A 135 -11.65 4.39 3.44
C SER A 135 -10.60 4.31 4.56
N GLU A 136 -9.97 3.15 4.73
CA GLU A 136 -8.85 2.95 5.67
C GLU A 136 -7.69 3.90 5.36
N LEU A 137 -7.21 3.89 4.11
CA LEU A 137 -6.10 4.74 3.66
C LEU A 137 -6.40 6.22 3.77
N ARG A 138 -7.64 6.63 3.49
CA ARG A 138 -8.10 8.01 3.70
C ARG A 138 -8.01 8.40 5.17
N THR A 139 -8.48 7.52 6.06
CA THR A 139 -8.42 7.72 7.51
C THR A 139 -6.97 7.91 7.99
N LEU A 140 -6.07 7.01 7.59
CA LEU A 140 -4.66 7.08 7.97
C LEU A 140 -4.00 8.38 7.49
N ARG A 141 -4.30 8.83 6.28
CA ARG A 141 -3.80 10.12 5.77
C ARG A 141 -4.35 11.31 6.53
N LEU A 142 -5.64 11.31 6.84
CA LEU A 142 -6.26 12.35 7.66
C LEU A 142 -5.66 12.37 9.06
N ALA A 143 -5.24 11.23 9.59
CA ALA A 143 -4.50 11.14 10.84
C ALA A 143 -3.05 11.65 10.73
N GLY A 144 -2.55 11.89 9.53
CA GLY A 144 -1.16 12.25 9.26
C GLY A 144 -0.20 11.08 9.39
N ILE A 145 -0.70 9.85 9.23
CA ILE A 145 0.06 8.60 9.27
C ILE A 145 0.47 8.22 7.85
N ASN A 146 1.73 7.86 7.70
CA ASN A 146 2.27 7.29 6.47
C ASN A 146 2.32 5.76 6.61
N ALA A 147 1.25 5.08 6.23
CA ALA A 147 1.25 3.62 6.15
C ALA A 147 2.12 3.19 4.96
N HIS A 148 3.23 2.53 5.23
CA HIS A 148 4.13 2.01 4.19
C HIS A 148 3.90 0.52 3.92
N VAL A 149 3.21 -0.17 4.82
CA VAL A 149 2.75 -1.54 4.70
C VAL A 149 1.33 -1.64 5.24
N LEU A 150 0.47 -2.31 4.48
CA LEU A 150 -0.82 -2.81 4.94
C LEU A 150 -0.81 -4.33 4.89
N ASP A 151 -1.24 -4.96 5.95
CA ASP A 151 -1.28 -6.42 6.08
C ASP A 151 -2.68 -6.88 6.52
N LEU A 152 -3.03 -8.13 6.24
CA LEU A 152 -4.24 -8.70 6.81
C LEU A 152 -4.03 -9.01 8.30
N LYS A 153 -5.03 -8.67 9.09
CA LYS A 153 -5.11 -9.02 10.51
C LYS A 153 -4.89 -10.52 10.74
N THR A 154 -5.54 -11.38 9.95
CA THR A 154 -5.42 -12.84 10.05
C THR A 154 -4.02 -13.36 9.71
N LEU A 155 -3.30 -12.75 8.76
CA LEU A 155 -1.90 -13.09 8.48
C LEU A 155 -0.96 -12.63 9.60
N ALA A 156 -1.23 -11.50 10.23
CA ALA A 156 -0.47 -11.05 11.38
C ALA A 156 -0.64 -12.03 12.56
N LEU A 157 -1.86 -12.51 12.81
CA LEU A 157 -2.15 -13.54 13.83
C LEU A 157 -1.40 -14.84 13.53
N ALA A 158 -1.40 -15.32 12.29
CA ALA A 158 -0.64 -16.49 11.89
C ALA A 158 0.87 -16.34 12.18
N ARG A 159 1.40 -15.14 11.91
CA ARG A 159 2.83 -14.83 12.06
C ARG A 159 3.28 -14.74 13.52
N VAL A 160 2.43 -14.24 14.41
CA VAL A 160 2.78 -14.15 15.83
C VAL A 160 2.81 -15.52 16.51
N VAL A 161 1.96 -16.46 16.09
CA VAL A 161 1.90 -17.83 16.65
C VAL A 161 3.06 -18.68 16.16
N ARG A 162 3.40 -18.63 14.89
CA ARG A 162 4.53 -19.32 14.27
C ARG A 162 4.67 -20.81 14.71
N ARG A 163 3.61 -21.58 14.49
CA ARG A 163 3.54 -23.02 14.73
C ARG A 163 3.29 -23.77 13.43
N GLU A 164 3.78 -24.99 13.30
CA GLU A 164 3.45 -25.85 12.14
C GLU A 164 1.97 -26.17 12.09
N ARG A 165 1.39 -26.41 13.26
CA ARG A 165 -0.03 -26.68 13.44
C ARG A 165 -0.54 -25.86 14.59
N ALA A 166 -1.59 -25.11 14.37
CA ALA A 166 -2.25 -24.32 15.40
C ALA A 166 -3.64 -23.88 14.98
N ILE A 167 -4.46 -23.63 15.96
CA ILE A 167 -5.74 -22.95 15.82
C ILE A 167 -5.62 -21.61 16.57
N ILE A 168 -6.04 -20.53 15.96
CA ILE A 168 -6.04 -19.20 16.56
C ILE A 168 -7.47 -18.70 16.55
N LEU A 169 -8.01 -18.39 17.71
CA LEU A 169 -9.29 -17.73 17.91
C LEU A 169 -9.04 -16.33 18.42
N ASN A 170 -9.16 -15.35 17.54
CA ASN A 170 -9.05 -13.93 17.91
C ASN A 170 -10.44 -13.36 18.11
N ILE A 171 -10.71 -12.82 19.32
CA ILE A 171 -12.05 -12.39 19.72
C ILE A 171 -12.04 -10.90 19.99
N ASP A 172 -12.63 -10.13 19.08
CA ASP A 172 -12.85 -8.69 19.25
C ASP A 172 -14.31 -8.38 19.62
N ALA A 173 -14.61 -7.11 19.84
CA ALA A 173 -15.94 -6.70 20.26
C ALA A 173 -17.02 -6.89 19.18
N THR A 174 -16.66 -6.74 17.90
CA THR A 174 -17.61 -6.74 16.75
C THR A 174 -17.35 -7.84 15.73
N SER A 175 -16.26 -8.57 15.88
CA SER A 175 -15.89 -9.68 14.99
C SER A 175 -15.01 -10.69 15.73
N TYR A 176 -14.93 -11.89 15.20
CA TYR A 176 -13.92 -12.87 15.60
C TYR A 176 -13.24 -13.45 14.37
N ASP A 177 -11.98 -13.87 14.54
CA ASP A 177 -11.20 -14.51 13.50
C ASP A 177 -10.85 -15.93 13.93
N ILE A 178 -10.97 -16.86 12.99
CA ILE A 178 -10.45 -18.22 13.12
C ILE A 178 -9.38 -18.40 12.07
N VAL A 179 -8.15 -18.64 12.53
CA VAL A 179 -7.00 -18.92 11.68
C VAL A 179 -6.49 -20.31 11.98
N ILE A 180 -6.35 -21.13 10.93
CA ILE A 180 -5.84 -22.50 11.04
C ILE A 180 -4.51 -22.57 10.31
N LEU A 181 -3.50 -23.13 10.99
CA LEU A 181 -2.19 -23.41 10.45
C LEU A 181 -2.00 -24.93 10.32
N VAL A 182 -1.60 -25.38 9.12
CA VAL A 182 -1.27 -26.78 8.82
C VAL A 182 0.05 -26.83 8.04
N GLY A 183 1.02 -27.58 8.51
CA GLY A 183 2.34 -27.69 7.88
C GLY A 183 3.11 -26.37 7.81
N GLY A 184 2.85 -25.41 8.70
CA GLY A 184 3.47 -24.09 8.69
C GLY A 184 2.84 -23.09 7.71
N PHE A 185 1.74 -23.44 7.04
CA PHE A 185 1.00 -22.60 6.11
C PHE A 185 -0.36 -22.22 6.68
N THR A 186 -0.90 -21.11 6.18
CA THR A 186 -2.27 -20.70 6.49
C THR A 186 -3.25 -21.52 5.64
N ASP A 187 -3.98 -22.43 6.28
CA ASP A 187 -5.01 -23.26 5.65
C ASP A 187 -6.36 -22.55 5.62
N VAL A 188 -6.78 -21.99 6.74
CA VAL A 188 -8.01 -21.22 6.84
C VAL A 188 -7.73 -19.83 7.42
N LEU A 189 -8.24 -18.81 6.74
CA LEU A 189 -8.30 -17.43 7.20
C LEU A 189 -9.77 -16.98 7.15
N ARG A 190 -10.46 -16.97 8.29
CA ARG A 190 -11.88 -16.65 8.37
C ARG A 190 -12.13 -15.56 9.39
N THR A 191 -12.81 -14.50 8.98
CA THR A 191 -13.33 -13.45 9.85
C THR A 191 -14.85 -13.43 9.77
N THR A 192 -15.51 -13.32 10.91
CA THR A 192 -16.97 -13.29 11.01
C THR A 192 -17.38 -12.12 11.90
N ALA A 193 -18.33 -11.33 11.42
CA ALA A 193 -18.97 -10.31 12.26
C ALA A 193 -19.85 -10.98 13.31
N TRP A 194 -19.90 -10.41 14.51
CA TRP A 194 -20.79 -10.89 15.54
C TRP A 194 -21.30 -9.74 16.43
N GLN A 195 -22.35 -9.99 17.16
CA GLN A 195 -22.97 -9.04 18.09
C GLN A 195 -23.09 -9.70 19.46
N PRO A 196 -22.03 -9.62 20.30
CA PRO A 196 -22.02 -10.30 21.59
C PRO A 196 -22.73 -9.52 22.71
N GLU A 197 -23.35 -8.37 22.39
CA GLU A 197 -24.04 -7.53 23.37
C GLU A 197 -25.27 -8.23 23.94
N GLY A 198 -25.38 -8.20 25.26
CA GLY A 198 -26.50 -8.85 25.98
C GLY A 198 -26.34 -10.36 26.18
N LEU A 199 -25.31 -10.99 25.60
CA LEU A 199 -25.04 -12.42 25.78
C LEU A 199 -24.19 -12.66 27.03
N SER A 200 -24.48 -13.74 27.76
CA SER A 200 -23.61 -14.25 28.84
C SER A 200 -22.27 -14.76 28.29
N ALA A 201 -21.31 -15.05 29.18
CA ALA A 201 -20.03 -15.61 28.78
C ALA A 201 -20.20 -17.01 28.17
N GLU A 202 -21.15 -17.80 28.68
CA GLU A 202 -21.47 -19.13 28.21
C GLU A 202 -22.06 -19.08 26.81
N GLU A 203 -23.04 -18.21 26.56
CA GLU A 203 -23.67 -18.06 25.24
C GLU A 203 -22.67 -17.58 24.19
N LYS A 204 -21.77 -16.65 24.58
CA LYS A 204 -20.67 -16.22 23.72
C LYS A 204 -19.72 -17.38 23.39
N ALA A 205 -19.36 -18.15 24.39
CA ALA A 205 -18.48 -19.30 24.21
C ALA A 205 -19.12 -20.36 23.31
N GLU A 206 -20.41 -20.66 23.50
CA GLU A 206 -21.13 -21.64 22.67
C GLU A 206 -21.11 -21.25 21.18
N GLN A 207 -21.36 -19.97 20.87
CA GLN A 207 -21.31 -19.48 19.49
C GLN A 207 -19.88 -19.61 18.90
N LEU A 208 -18.86 -19.22 19.66
CA LEU A 208 -17.47 -19.28 19.21
C LEU A 208 -16.99 -20.72 19.03
N ILE A 209 -17.35 -21.62 19.97
CA ILE A 209 -17.01 -23.04 19.88
C ILE A 209 -17.67 -23.68 18.67
N SER A 210 -18.96 -23.43 18.45
CA SER A 210 -19.66 -23.97 17.28
C SER A 210 -19.02 -23.50 15.95
N ALA A 211 -18.65 -22.22 15.87
CA ALA A 211 -17.97 -21.68 14.69
C ALA A 211 -16.55 -22.29 14.51
N LEU A 212 -15.84 -22.50 15.62
CA LEU A 212 -14.53 -23.13 15.65
C LEU A 212 -14.58 -24.57 15.14
N GLU A 213 -15.48 -25.39 15.71
CA GLU A 213 -15.66 -26.78 15.35
C GLU A 213 -16.04 -26.94 13.87
N LEU A 214 -16.96 -26.10 13.38
CA LEU A 214 -17.32 -26.09 11.95
C LEU A 214 -16.09 -25.78 11.08
N THR A 215 -15.29 -24.81 11.48
CA THR A 215 -14.11 -24.39 10.71
C THR A 215 -13.02 -25.45 10.74
N VAL A 216 -12.78 -26.07 11.89
CA VAL A 216 -11.83 -27.19 12.02
C VAL A 216 -12.32 -28.42 11.24
N SER A 217 -13.60 -28.74 11.31
CA SER A 217 -14.18 -29.83 10.52
C SER A 217 -13.95 -29.61 9.02
N PHE A 218 -14.14 -28.37 8.54
CA PHE A 218 -13.84 -28.01 7.14
C PHE A 218 -12.36 -28.21 6.81
N SER A 219 -11.43 -27.73 7.62
CA SER A 219 -9.99 -27.95 7.43
C SER A 219 -9.65 -29.44 7.39
N ASN A 220 -10.20 -30.23 8.32
CA ASN A 220 -9.96 -31.67 8.40
C ASN A 220 -10.46 -32.45 7.16
N THR A 221 -11.46 -31.95 6.44
CA THR A 221 -11.89 -32.58 5.17
C THR A 221 -10.81 -32.52 4.08
N HIS A 222 -9.93 -31.51 4.16
CA HIS A 222 -8.80 -31.34 3.22
C HIS A 222 -7.52 -32.02 3.71
N HIS A 223 -7.42 -32.29 5.01
CA HIS A 223 -6.23 -32.86 5.66
C HIS A 223 -6.51 -34.18 6.35
N ILE A 224 -7.16 -35.13 5.64
CA ILE A 224 -7.62 -36.43 6.17
C ILE A 224 -6.47 -37.27 6.76
N SER A 225 -5.26 -37.17 6.19
CA SER A 225 -4.08 -37.89 6.66
C SER A 225 -3.45 -37.32 7.94
N SER A 226 -3.77 -36.09 8.28
CA SER A 226 -3.21 -35.38 9.44
C SER A 226 -4.24 -34.40 9.98
N PRO A 227 -5.37 -34.84 10.52
CA PRO A 227 -6.42 -33.95 11.01
C PRO A 227 -5.96 -33.18 12.25
N LEU A 228 -6.56 -32.03 12.48
CA LEU A 228 -6.43 -31.28 13.73
C LEU A 228 -7.23 -32.01 14.82
N ASP A 229 -6.61 -32.24 15.93
CA ASP A 229 -7.16 -33.01 17.08
C ASP A 229 -6.91 -32.27 18.41
N GLY A 230 -7.25 -32.90 19.51
CA GLY A 230 -7.07 -32.35 20.87
C GLY A 230 -5.63 -32.02 21.26
N THR A 231 -4.62 -32.51 20.54
CA THR A 231 -3.20 -32.14 20.74
C THR A 231 -2.80 -30.87 20.03
N THR A 232 -3.64 -30.38 19.11
CA THR A 232 -3.40 -29.12 18.40
C THR A 232 -3.55 -27.94 19.33
N PRO A 233 -2.55 -27.06 19.45
CA PRO A 233 -2.65 -25.90 20.33
C PRO A 233 -3.69 -24.89 19.82
N LEU A 234 -4.51 -24.40 20.73
CA LEU A 234 -5.45 -23.31 20.53
C LEU A 234 -4.93 -22.03 21.21
N PHE A 235 -4.79 -20.96 20.45
CA PHE A 235 -4.42 -19.65 20.96
C PHE A 235 -5.63 -18.74 20.99
N ILE A 236 -5.95 -18.16 22.14
CA ILE A 236 -7.03 -17.17 22.30
C ILE A 236 -6.38 -15.78 22.35
N THR A 237 -6.77 -14.92 21.41
CA THR A 237 -6.22 -13.55 21.25
C THR A 237 -7.33 -12.53 21.08
N GLY A 238 -6.98 -11.24 20.96
CA GLY A 238 -7.91 -10.14 20.71
C GLY A 238 -8.43 -9.46 21.96
N HIS A 239 -9.30 -8.50 21.78
CA HIS A 239 -9.82 -7.62 22.84
C HIS A 239 -10.48 -8.39 24.01
N LEU A 240 -11.26 -9.41 23.69
CA LEU A 240 -11.95 -10.20 24.71
C LEU A 240 -11.11 -11.37 25.24
N SER A 241 -9.85 -11.50 24.82
CA SER A 241 -8.95 -12.56 25.34
C SER A 241 -8.68 -12.42 26.85
N GLY A 242 -8.78 -11.21 27.41
CA GLY A 242 -8.64 -10.97 28.86
C GLY A 242 -9.90 -11.28 29.69
N ASN A 243 -11.03 -11.63 29.04
CA ASN A 243 -12.28 -11.94 29.74
C ASN A 243 -12.24 -13.35 30.33
N LEU A 244 -11.88 -13.46 31.63
CA LEU A 244 -11.74 -14.74 32.31
C LEU A 244 -12.98 -15.64 32.25
N PRO A 245 -14.22 -15.18 32.51
CA PRO A 245 -15.42 -16.00 32.35
C PRO A 245 -15.54 -16.60 30.93
N LEU A 246 -15.32 -15.80 29.90
CA LEU A 246 -15.37 -16.26 28.52
C LEU A 246 -14.27 -17.28 28.20
N GLN A 247 -13.02 -17.02 28.65
CA GLN A 247 -11.93 -17.97 28.49
C GLN A 247 -12.22 -19.30 29.17
N MET A 248 -12.75 -19.27 30.39
CA MET A 248 -13.12 -20.49 31.12
C MET A 248 -14.24 -21.25 30.41
N ALA A 249 -15.26 -20.57 29.92
CA ALA A 249 -16.35 -21.18 29.19
C ALA A 249 -15.85 -21.83 27.88
N ILE A 250 -14.99 -21.15 27.14
CA ILE A 250 -14.35 -21.71 25.94
C ILE A 250 -13.49 -22.94 26.32
N GLY A 251 -12.63 -22.80 27.34
CA GLY A 251 -11.73 -23.87 27.77
C GLY A 251 -12.46 -25.13 28.24
N ASN A 252 -13.64 -25.00 28.83
CA ASN A 252 -14.47 -26.13 29.22
C ASN A 252 -15.21 -26.78 28.04
N GLY A 253 -15.43 -26.05 26.97
CA GLY A 253 -16.21 -26.52 25.81
C GLY A 253 -15.40 -27.02 24.62
N VAL A 254 -14.10 -26.71 24.54
CA VAL A 254 -13.25 -27.14 23.43
C VAL A 254 -12.41 -28.37 23.79
N ALA A 255 -12.14 -29.22 22.81
CA ALA A 255 -11.26 -30.39 22.97
C ALA A 255 -9.77 -30.05 22.79
N TYR A 256 -9.44 -28.82 22.43
CA TYR A 256 -8.08 -28.39 22.10
C TYR A 256 -7.32 -27.88 23.33
N HIS A 257 -6.00 -28.05 23.29
CA HIS A 257 -5.13 -27.54 24.35
C HIS A 257 -4.92 -26.03 24.19
N ILE A 258 -5.37 -25.23 25.17
CA ILE A 258 -5.17 -23.78 25.14
C ILE A 258 -3.75 -23.46 25.57
N GLU A 259 -2.98 -22.82 24.68
CA GLU A 259 -1.63 -22.33 24.94
C GLU A 259 -1.61 -20.80 25.07
N GLN A 260 -0.72 -20.32 25.92
CA GLN A 260 -0.44 -18.88 26.01
C GLN A 260 0.46 -18.42 24.84
N LEU A 261 0.16 -17.25 24.29
CA LEU A 261 0.97 -16.67 23.24
C LEU A 261 2.34 -16.23 23.78
N SER A 262 3.40 -16.73 23.15
CA SER A 262 4.80 -16.40 23.50
C SER A 262 5.56 -15.96 22.25
N PRO A 263 5.40 -14.70 21.80
CA PRO A 263 6.05 -14.22 20.58
C PRO A 263 7.56 -14.07 20.76
N GLN A 264 8.30 -14.15 19.63
CA GLN A 264 9.76 -13.99 19.60
C GLN A 264 10.20 -12.51 19.64
N LEU A 265 9.68 -11.78 20.64
CA LEU A 265 10.01 -10.39 20.94
C LEU A 265 10.31 -10.23 22.43
N GLU A 266 11.13 -9.27 22.76
CA GLU A 266 11.29 -8.83 24.15
C GLU A 266 10.15 -7.86 24.49
N TYR A 267 9.39 -8.14 25.52
CA TYR A 267 8.30 -7.30 25.97
C TYR A 267 8.22 -7.23 27.49
N PRO A 268 7.71 -6.12 28.05
CA PRO A 268 7.48 -5.98 29.48
C PRO A 268 6.40 -6.96 29.96
N GLU A 269 6.54 -7.46 31.19
CA GLU A 269 5.60 -8.45 31.79
C GLU A 269 4.14 -7.98 31.80
N HIS A 270 3.92 -6.67 31.86
CA HIS A 270 2.57 -6.08 31.94
C HIS A 270 1.96 -5.78 30.56
N LEU A 271 2.64 -6.11 29.45
CA LEU A 271 2.02 -6.05 28.13
C LEU A 271 0.95 -7.14 28.02
N PRO A 272 -0.30 -6.83 27.69
CA PRO A 272 -1.33 -7.83 27.43
C PRO A 272 -1.12 -8.47 26.05
N VAL A 273 -0.18 -9.40 25.98
CA VAL A 273 0.35 -9.98 24.72
C VAL A 273 -0.76 -10.50 23.81
N SER A 274 -1.77 -11.17 24.36
CA SER A 274 -2.90 -11.72 23.61
C SER A 274 -3.77 -10.62 22.97
N GLU A 275 -3.93 -9.48 23.63
CA GLU A 275 -4.68 -8.34 23.08
C GLU A 275 -3.91 -7.63 21.96
N TYR A 276 -2.57 -7.61 22.04
CA TYR A 276 -1.68 -6.99 21.05
C TYR A 276 -1.13 -7.99 20.04
N ALA A 277 -1.73 -9.17 19.93
CA ALA A 277 -1.26 -10.23 19.04
C ALA A 277 -1.11 -9.77 17.58
N VAL A 278 -2.08 -9.03 17.07
CA VAL A 278 -2.05 -8.46 15.72
C VAL A 278 -0.89 -7.48 15.57
N ASN A 279 -0.74 -6.53 16.48
CA ASN A 279 0.34 -5.54 16.46
C ASN A 279 1.72 -6.20 16.50
N ILE A 280 1.89 -7.22 17.33
CA ILE A 280 3.12 -8.01 17.43
C ILE A 280 3.39 -8.73 16.10
N GLY A 281 2.37 -9.37 15.53
CA GLY A 281 2.48 -10.07 14.24
C GLY A 281 2.83 -9.13 13.07
N LEU A 282 2.30 -7.90 13.08
CA LEU A 282 2.70 -6.84 12.16
C LEU A 282 4.17 -6.45 12.33
N ALA A 283 4.62 -6.32 13.57
CA ALA A 283 6.03 -6.02 13.85
C ALA A 283 6.96 -7.14 13.37
N MET A 284 6.58 -8.38 13.56
CA MET A 284 7.34 -9.55 13.13
C MET A 284 7.47 -9.66 11.60
N LYS A 285 6.58 -9.04 10.82
CA LYS A 285 6.63 -9.00 9.36
C LYS A 285 7.97 -8.45 8.84
N THR A 286 8.48 -7.41 9.45
CA THR A 286 9.77 -6.80 9.03
C THR A 286 11.00 -7.51 9.58
N MET A 287 10.82 -8.38 10.57
CA MET A 287 11.91 -9.14 11.18
C MET A 287 12.15 -10.46 10.46
N ALA A 288 11.13 -11.00 9.81
CA ALA A 288 11.16 -12.30 9.13
C ALA A 288 11.77 -12.26 7.73
N THR A 289 12.00 -11.08 7.14
CA THR A 289 12.64 -11.00 5.83
C THR A 289 14.16 -11.26 5.96
N PRO A 290 14.67 -12.42 5.51
CA PRO A 290 16.08 -12.52 5.22
C PRO A 290 16.33 -11.49 4.12
N LYS A 291 17.28 -10.56 4.34
CA LYS A 291 17.80 -9.72 3.26
C LYS A 291 18.42 -10.67 2.24
N VAL A 292 17.69 -11.02 1.20
CA VAL A 292 18.24 -11.67 0.02
C VAL A 292 19.14 -10.61 -0.61
N SER A 293 20.39 -10.59 -0.18
CA SER A 293 21.45 -9.91 -0.88
C SER A 293 21.66 -10.67 -2.17
N ILE A 294 21.05 -10.21 -3.26
CA ILE A 294 21.42 -10.64 -4.60
C ILE A 294 22.84 -10.11 -4.82
N LYS A 295 23.84 -10.89 -4.41
CA LYS A 295 25.18 -10.73 -4.90
C LYS A 295 25.15 -11.14 -6.37
N LEU A 296 25.17 -10.16 -7.26
CA LEU A 296 25.46 -10.37 -8.68
C LEU A 296 26.92 -10.84 -8.77
N SER A 297 27.17 -12.12 -8.63
CA SER A 297 28.45 -12.71 -8.99
C SER A 297 28.35 -13.12 -10.46
N LEU A 298 29.00 -12.35 -11.32
CA LEU A 298 29.35 -12.80 -12.66
C LEU A 298 30.28 -14.02 -12.54
N GLY A 299 29.76 -15.18 -12.95
CA GLY A 299 30.56 -16.35 -13.31
C GLY A 299 31.12 -17.11 -12.10
N HIS A 300 30.42 -18.13 -11.67
CA HIS A 300 30.89 -19.51 -11.49
C HIS A 300 29.70 -20.34 -10.97
N ARG A 301 29.46 -21.44 -11.62
CA ARG A 301 28.48 -22.46 -11.27
C ARG A 301 28.94 -23.15 -9.97
N GLU A 302 28.50 -22.68 -8.82
CA GLU A 302 28.55 -23.46 -7.60
C GLU A 302 27.13 -23.95 -7.30
N THR A 303 27.01 -25.26 -7.21
CA THR A 303 25.85 -25.97 -6.72
C THR A 303 25.51 -25.43 -5.33
N GLY A 304 24.57 -24.48 -5.29
CA GLY A 304 24.12 -23.87 -4.05
C GLY A 304 23.48 -24.93 -3.16
N ARG A 305 24.00 -25.08 -1.95
CA ARG A 305 23.26 -25.64 -0.83
C ARG A 305 21.90 -24.95 -0.79
N LEU A 306 20.85 -25.75 -0.92
CA LEU A 306 19.50 -25.34 -0.58
C LEU A 306 19.57 -24.77 0.84
N ALA A 307 19.32 -23.47 0.99
CA ALA A 307 19.09 -22.89 2.29
C ALA A 307 17.95 -23.73 2.91
N GLU A 308 18.14 -24.20 4.15
CA GLU A 308 17.07 -24.79 4.94
C GLU A 308 15.87 -23.86 4.79
N GLN A 309 14.85 -24.33 4.06
CA GLN A 309 13.57 -23.64 4.00
C GLN A 309 13.03 -23.67 5.43
N ASP A 310 13.00 -22.50 6.07
CA ASP A 310 12.21 -22.32 7.29
C ASP A 310 10.85 -22.99 7.01
N SER A 311 10.49 -23.97 7.82
CA SER A 311 9.25 -24.75 7.67
C SER A 311 7.97 -23.93 7.84
N PHE A 312 8.12 -22.61 8.03
CA PHE A 312 7.04 -21.64 8.21
C PHE A 312 7.00 -20.68 7.03
N SER A 313 5.96 -20.76 6.22
CA SER A 313 5.75 -19.87 5.08
C SER A 313 4.42 -19.10 5.21
N ILE A 314 4.38 -18.19 6.19
CA ILE A 314 3.27 -17.23 6.24
C ILE A 314 3.46 -16.22 5.12
N PRO A 315 2.47 -15.99 4.26
CA PRO A 315 2.58 -15.04 3.17
C PRO A 315 2.96 -13.63 3.62
N ASP A 316 3.93 -13.02 2.94
CA ASP A 316 4.39 -11.65 3.19
C ASP A 316 3.81 -10.69 2.16
N ILE A 317 2.48 -10.65 2.07
CA ILE A 317 1.73 -9.83 1.12
C ILE A 317 1.60 -8.42 1.69
N ASN A 318 1.89 -7.41 0.88
CA ASN A 318 1.61 -6.02 1.19
C ASN A 318 0.42 -5.53 0.37
N LEU A 319 -0.70 -5.27 1.06
CA LEU A 319 -1.96 -4.85 0.46
C LEU A 319 -1.98 -3.37 0.04
N LEU A 320 -0.93 -2.61 0.34
CA LEU A 320 -0.85 -1.21 -0.05
C LEU A 320 -0.78 -1.09 -1.58
N PRO A 321 -1.81 -0.52 -2.25
CA PRO A 321 -1.81 -0.38 -3.69
C PRO A 321 -0.63 0.44 -4.20
N GLN A 322 -0.17 0.19 -5.41
CA GLN A 322 0.97 0.88 -6.02
C GLN A 322 0.75 2.40 -6.08
N THR A 323 -0.49 2.82 -6.31
CA THR A 323 -0.91 4.23 -6.34
C THR A 323 -0.69 4.97 -5.03
N TYR A 324 -0.65 4.23 -3.92
CA TYR A 324 -0.46 4.76 -2.56
C TYR A 324 0.97 4.61 -2.05
N LYS A 325 1.82 3.84 -2.74
CA LYS A 325 3.24 3.74 -2.38
C LYS A 325 3.94 5.05 -2.67
N ALA A 326 4.67 5.57 -1.69
CA ALA A 326 5.49 6.75 -1.89
C ALA A 326 6.46 6.49 -3.07
N TRP A 327 6.49 7.42 -4.03
CA TRP A 327 7.44 7.34 -5.14
C TRP A 327 8.86 7.30 -4.59
N ARG A 328 9.55 6.20 -4.81
CA ARG A 328 10.97 6.07 -4.51
C ARG A 328 11.71 5.99 -5.84
N PRO A 329 12.54 6.99 -6.15
CA PRO A 329 13.32 6.92 -7.37
C PRO A 329 14.21 5.67 -7.34
N SER A 330 14.22 4.92 -8.42
CA SER A 330 15.13 3.79 -8.55
C SER A 330 16.58 4.28 -8.48
N ALA A 331 17.50 3.43 -8.01
CA ALA A 331 18.92 3.78 -7.98
C ALA A 331 19.40 4.27 -9.35
N ARG A 332 18.90 3.67 -10.44
CA ARG A 332 19.21 4.09 -11.82
C ARG A 332 18.73 5.53 -12.09
N GLN A 333 17.54 5.91 -11.63
CA GLN A 333 17.02 7.28 -11.78
C GLN A 333 17.84 8.29 -10.96
N VAL A 334 18.23 7.90 -9.75
CA VAL A 334 19.11 8.76 -8.91
C VAL A 334 20.46 8.95 -9.59
N TYR A 335 21.09 7.88 -10.10
CA TYR A 335 22.36 8.00 -10.83
C TYR A 335 22.22 8.78 -12.13
N THR A 336 21.14 8.61 -12.90
CA THR A 336 20.93 9.39 -14.12
C THR A 336 20.69 10.87 -13.81
N THR A 337 19.89 11.22 -12.81
CA THR A 337 19.71 12.62 -12.41
C THR A 337 20.99 13.23 -11.87
N LEU A 338 21.75 12.49 -11.05
CA LEU A 338 23.05 12.94 -10.58
C LEU A 338 24.03 13.14 -11.74
N ALA A 339 24.10 12.21 -12.70
CA ALA A 339 24.94 12.33 -13.87
C ALA A 339 24.57 13.55 -14.75
N VAL A 340 23.28 13.82 -14.94
CA VAL A 340 22.78 15.00 -15.65
C VAL A 340 23.17 16.28 -14.93
N VAL A 341 22.95 16.34 -13.61
CA VAL A 341 23.33 17.51 -12.80
C VAL A 341 24.83 17.74 -12.85
N THR A 342 25.64 16.66 -12.71
CA THR A 342 27.11 16.75 -12.80
C THR A 342 27.56 17.22 -14.18
N ALA A 343 26.92 16.71 -15.25
CA ALA A 343 27.23 17.15 -16.61
C ALA A 343 26.90 18.65 -16.83
N LEU A 344 25.76 19.12 -16.28
CA LEU A 344 25.38 20.53 -16.33
C LEU A 344 26.36 21.42 -15.53
N VAL A 345 26.80 20.98 -14.36
CA VAL A 345 27.78 21.70 -13.54
C VAL A 345 29.14 21.76 -14.25
N LEU A 346 29.55 20.71 -14.95
CA LEU A 346 30.78 20.69 -15.72
C LEU A 346 30.71 21.52 -17.01
N LEU A 347 29.51 21.70 -17.57
CA LEU A 347 29.32 22.58 -18.76
C LEU A 347 29.56 24.06 -18.44
N VAL A 348 29.33 24.51 -17.20
CA VAL A 348 29.52 25.90 -16.81
C VAL A 348 31.00 26.34 -16.92
N PRO A 349 31.98 25.65 -16.35
CA PRO A 349 33.39 26.02 -16.52
C PRO A 349 33.88 25.83 -17.96
N PHE A 350 33.36 24.82 -18.69
CA PHE A 350 33.68 24.68 -20.13
C PHE A 350 33.16 25.86 -20.95
N TYR A 351 31.97 26.35 -20.62
CA TYR A 351 31.41 27.54 -21.26
C TYR A 351 32.21 28.80 -20.92
N GLN A 352 32.67 28.94 -19.68
CA GLN A 352 33.55 30.05 -19.27
C GLN A 352 34.91 29.97 -19.95
N LEU A 353 35.55 28.79 -20.01
CA LEU A 353 36.82 28.59 -20.72
C LEU A 353 36.68 28.88 -22.24
N THR A 354 35.54 28.57 -22.87
CA THR A 354 35.33 28.89 -24.27
C THR A 354 35.11 30.38 -24.50
N ILE A 355 34.47 31.07 -23.56
CA ILE A 355 34.31 32.53 -23.61
C ILE A 355 35.68 33.24 -23.39
N ASP A 356 36.46 32.82 -22.42
CA ASP A 356 37.78 33.37 -22.14
C ASP A 356 38.74 33.11 -23.32
N ALA A 357 38.71 31.88 -23.89
CA ALA A 357 39.51 31.57 -25.09
C ALA A 357 39.06 32.36 -26.34
N MET A 358 37.79 32.70 -26.44
CA MET A 358 37.29 33.55 -27.51
C MET A 358 37.70 35.02 -27.27
N SER A 359 37.69 35.52 -26.02
CA SER A 359 38.11 36.89 -25.70
C SER A 359 39.59 37.11 -25.99
N ASP A 360 40.47 36.14 -25.74
CA ASP A 360 41.86 36.19 -26.03
C ASP A 360 42.17 36.18 -27.53
N THR A 361 41.36 35.46 -28.33
CA THR A 361 41.47 35.46 -29.80
C THR A 361 40.94 36.77 -30.40
N ASP A 362 39.97 37.42 -29.76
CA ASP A 362 39.42 38.67 -30.24
C ASP A 362 40.38 39.88 -30.04
N THR A 363 41.21 39.89 -28.97
CA THR A 363 42.26 40.88 -28.79
C THR A 363 43.36 40.78 -29.83
N ALA A 364 43.64 39.62 -30.37
CA ALA A 364 44.58 39.42 -31.46
C ALA A 364 43.99 39.85 -32.85
N ARG A 365 42.66 39.61 -33.03
CA ARG A 365 41.95 39.97 -34.24
C ARG A 365 41.63 41.47 -34.34
N GLN A 366 41.44 42.15 -33.22
CA GLN A 366 41.21 43.62 -33.19
C GLN A 366 42.34 44.44 -33.77
N LYS A 367 43.58 44.00 -33.68
CA LYS A 367 44.78 44.65 -34.29
C LYS A 367 44.80 44.56 -35.83
N TYR A 368 44.14 43.56 -36.37
CA TYR A 368 44.09 43.34 -37.86
C TYR A 368 42.81 43.92 -38.53
N ALA A 369 41.75 44.09 -37.73
CA ALA A 369 40.44 44.41 -38.26
C ALA A 369 40.12 45.91 -38.34
N ALA A 370 41.04 46.79 -37.91
CA ALA A 370 40.84 48.26 -37.91
C ALA A 370 40.66 48.89 -39.30
N VAL A 371 41.06 48.22 -40.37
CA VAL A 371 41.01 48.78 -41.75
C VAL A 371 39.85 48.19 -42.56
N ASN A 372 39.32 46.98 -42.26
CA ASN A 372 38.21 46.35 -43.00
C ASN A 372 36.83 46.48 -42.31
N THR A 373 36.78 47.06 -41.13
CA THR A 373 35.62 46.97 -40.22
C THR A 373 34.46 47.91 -40.49
N ALA A 374 34.62 48.90 -41.35
CA ALA A 374 33.51 49.84 -41.65
C ALA A 374 32.47 49.21 -42.61
N LEU A 375 32.86 48.29 -43.44
CA LEU A 375 31.95 47.65 -44.45
C LEU A 375 31.33 46.36 -43.90
N GLU A 376 32.08 45.58 -43.15
CA GLU A 376 31.58 44.32 -42.59
C GLU A 376 30.70 44.51 -41.34
N LYS A 377 30.89 45.58 -40.54
CA LYS A 377 30.05 45.90 -39.41
C LYS A 377 28.58 46.07 -39.74
N ARG A 378 28.28 46.70 -40.86
CA ARG A 378 26.88 46.93 -41.29
C ARG A 378 26.20 45.62 -41.80
N LYS A 379 26.94 44.75 -42.46
CA LYS A 379 26.39 43.46 -42.90
C LYS A 379 26.22 42.46 -41.73
N ALA A 380 27.15 42.43 -40.78
CA ALA A 380 27.06 41.59 -39.61
C ALA A 380 25.92 41.99 -38.64
N GLU A 381 25.58 43.28 -38.53
CA GLU A 381 24.47 43.74 -37.71
C GLU A 381 23.08 43.34 -38.25
N ILE A 382 22.92 43.35 -39.57
CA ILE A 382 21.67 42.95 -40.20
C ILE A 382 21.48 41.43 -40.07
N ALA A 383 22.56 40.66 -40.29
CA ALA A 383 22.52 39.19 -40.13
C ALA A 383 22.30 38.69 -38.70
N LYS A 384 22.70 39.45 -37.68
CA LYS A 384 22.45 39.13 -36.26
C LYS A 384 21.01 39.41 -35.81
N ARG A 385 20.29 40.32 -36.46
CA ARG A 385 18.91 40.65 -36.09
C ARG A 385 17.88 39.62 -36.56
N GLU A 386 18.13 38.97 -37.69
CA GLU A 386 17.18 38.01 -38.27
C GLU A 386 17.01 36.71 -37.45
N PRO A 387 18.08 36.05 -36.97
CA PRO A 387 17.91 34.82 -36.12
C PRO A 387 17.39 35.13 -34.71
N LEU A 388 17.72 36.36 -34.16
CA LEU A 388 17.19 36.76 -32.88
C LEU A 388 15.67 37.03 -32.94
N GLN A 389 15.23 37.64 -34.03
CA GLN A 389 13.82 37.93 -34.26
C GLN A 389 13.00 36.66 -34.51
N LYS A 390 13.58 35.64 -35.19
CA LYS A 390 13.01 34.29 -35.31
C LYS A 390 12.96 33.57 -33.98
N ALA A 391 14.02 33.60 -33.16
CA ALA A 391 14.06 32.97 -31.85
C ALA A 391 13.08 33.63 -30.85
N ILE A 392 12.95 34.98 -30.88
CA ILE A 392 11.97 35.68 -30.07
C ILE A 392 10.53 35.41 -30.54
N THR A 393 10.30 35.27 -31.83
CA THR A 393 8.98 34.90 -32.35
C THR A 393 8.61 33.48 -32.00
N GLN A 394 9.55 32.52 -32.09
CA GLN A 394 9.36 31.13 -31.63
C GLN A 394 9.17 31.07 -30.10
N TYR A 395 9.95 31.82 -29.32
CA TYR A 395 9.77 31.91 -27.86
C TYR A 395 8.41 32.53 -27.47
N LYS A 396 7.98 33.62 -28.15
CA LYS A 396 6.65 34.17 -27.95
C LYS A 396 5.52 33.26 -28.35
N ALA A 397 5.68 32.46 -29.40
CA ALA A 397 4.71 31.44 -29.80
C ALA A 397 4.62 30.29 -28.77
N ILE A 398 5.75 29.84 -28.22
CA ILE A 398 5.82 28.81 -27.18
C ILE A 398 5.23 29.33 -25.86
N VAL A 399 5.52 30.58 -25.48
CA VAL A 399 4.96 31.22 -24.28
C VAL A 399 3.46 31.49 -24.42
N ALA A 400 2.99 31.87 -25.61
CA ALA A 400 1.57 32.01 -25.90
C ALA A 400 0.79 30.68 -25.90
N MET A 401 1.45 29.57 -26.23
CA MET A 401 0.88 28.22 -26.11
C MET A 401 0.90 27.68 -24.66
N GLY A 402 1.81 28.16 -23.82
CA GLY A 402 2.07 27.60 -22.48
C GLY A 402 1.26 28.21 -21.34
N GLY A 403 0.78 29.44 -21.46
CA GLY A 403 0.13 30.16 -20.35
C GLY A 403 -1.16 29.50 -19.87
N GLY A 404 -1.98 29.02 -20.77
CA GLY A 404 -3.23 28.34 -20.43
C GLY A 404 -3.03 26.96 -19.79
N PHE A 405 -2.06 26.21 -20.23
CA PHE A 405 -1.79 24.86 -19.75
C PHE A 405 -1.26 24.82 -18.30
N VAL A 406 -0.38 25.74 -17.96
CA VAL A 406 0.16 25.84 -16.58
C VAL A 406 -0.93 26.15 -15.58
N GLU A 407 -1.86 27.05 -15.93
CA GLU A 407 -3.00 27.40 -15.09
C GLU A 407 -4.02 26.23 -15.03
N ASP A 408 -4.22 25.49 -16.12
CA ASP A 408 -5.07 24.32 -16.17
C ASP A 408 -4.52 23.20 -15.27
N LEU A 409 -3.20 22.99 -15.32
CA LEU A 409 -2.51 22.07 -14.40
C LEU A 409 -2.58 22.52 -12.94
N ALA A 410 -2.43 23.80 -12.68
CA ALA A 410 -2.55 24.33 -11.31
C ALA A 410 -3.96 24.08 -10.74
N THR A 411 -4.99 24.27 -11.56
CA THR A 411 -6.39 23.99 -11.19
C THR A 411 -6.60 22.50 -10.89
N ILE A 412 -6.14 21.62 -11.78
CA ILE A 412 -6.23 20.17 -11.57
C ILE A 412 -5.49 19.77 -10.28
N ARG A 413 -4.28 20.28 -10.06
CA ARG A 413 -3.48 20.03 -8.86
C ARG A 413 -4.14 20.51 -7.58
N GLN A 414 -4.81 21.66 -7.62
CA GLN A 414 -5.54 22.18 -6.47
C GLN A 414 -6.69 21.23 -6.10
N LEU A 415 -7.54 20.88 -7.05
CA LEU A 415 -8.70 20.02 -6.84
C LEU A 415 -8.30 18.60 -6.40
N THR A 416 -7.23 18.06 -6.97
CA THR A 416 -6.71 16.74 -6.56
C THR A 416 -6.16 16.76 -5.14
N LYS A 417 -5.57 17.86 -4.70
CA LYS A 417 -5.07 18.03 -3.33
C LYS A 417 -6.20 18.21 -2.32
N GLU A 418 -7.23 18.97 -2.68
CA GLU A 418 -8.39 19.24 -1.82
C GLU A 418 -9.21 17.96 -1.55
N LEU A 419 -9.33 17.09 -2.55
CA LEU A 419 -10.16 15.89 -2.50
C LEU A 419 -9.34 14.60 -2.33
N ASP A 420 -8.05 14.68 -2.04
CA ASP A 420 -7.11 13.55 -1.90
C ASP A 420 -7.15 12.56 -3.09
N VAL A 421 -7.29 13.08 -4.31
CA VAL A 421 -7.29 12.30 -5.54
C VAL A 421 -5.87 12.22 -6.09
N ARG A 422 -5.41 11.04 -6.48
CA ARG A 422 -4.10 10.83 -7.09
C ARG A 422 -4.17 10.81 -8.59
N VAL A 423 -3.29 11.55 -9.22
CA VAL A 423 -3.09 11.55 -10.67
C VAL A 423 -1.81 10.77 -11.00
N GLN A 424 -1.94 9.75 -11.83
CA GLN A 424 -0.85 8.85 -12.20
C GLN A 424 -0.05 9.33 -13.41
N ALA A 425 -0.75 9.87 -14.40
CA ALA A 425 -0.14 10.35 -15.63
C ALA A 425 -0.98 11.47 -16.24
N ILE A 426 -0.33 12.52 -16.71
CA ILE A 426 -0.98 13.61 -17.44
C ILE A 426 -0.37 13.70 -18.82
N SER A 427 -1.21 13.77 -19.85
CA SER A 427 -0.82 14.06 -21.22
C SER A 427 -1.61 15.24 -21.77
N HIS A 428 -0.94 16.07 -22.56
CA HIS A 428 -1.54 17.23 -23.23
C HIS A 428 -1.33 17.10 -24.72
N THR A 429 -2.39 17.21 -25.49
CA THR A 429 -2.35 17.13 -26.96
C THR A 429 -3.20 18.26 -27.52
N GLY A 430 -2.56 19.37 -27.87
CA GLY A 430 -3.22 20.50 -28.50
C GLY A 430 -4.32 21.16 -27.66
N SER A 431 -5.56 20.70 -27.82
CA SER A 431 -6.74 21.23 -27.13
C SER A 431 -7.26 20.34 -26.00
N GLU A 432 -6.60 19.22 -25.71
CA GLU A 432 -7.08 18.25 -24.73
C GLU A 432 -6.03 17.91 -23.68
N ILE A 433 -6.47 17.80 -22.45
CA ILE A 433 -5.69 17.26 -21.34
C ILE A 433 -6.29 15.90 -20.96
N LYS A 434 -5.48 14.87 -20.99
CA LYS A 434 -5.88 13.51 -20.57
C LYS A 434 -5.05 13.10 -19.38
N PHE A 435 -5.68 12.55 -18.35
CA PHE A 435 -4.99 12.00 -17.20
C PHE A 435 -5.76 10.85 -16.58
N ASN A 436 -5.03 9.95 -15.96
CA ASN A 436 -5.60 8.88 -15.16
C ASN A 436 -5.51 9.26 -13.69
N CYS A 437 -6.59 9.05 -12.93
CA CYS A 437 -6.63 9.36 -11.52
C CYS A 437 -7.38 8.30 -10.72
N GLU A 438 -7.11 8.29 -9.43
CA GLU A 438 -7.66 7.35 -8.47
C GLU A 438 -7.97 8.08 -7.16
N ALA A 439 -9.19 7.91 -6.67
CA ALA A 439 -9.69 8.51 -5.45
C ALA A 439 -9.77 7.46 -4.32
N PRO A 440 -9.80 7.89 -3.06
CA PRO A 440 -9.98 6.99 -1.92
C PRO A 440 -11.25 6.13 -2.01
N ASP A 441 -12.34 6.70 -2.49
CA ASP A 441 -13.59 5.99 -2.74
C ASP A 441 -14.37 6.58 -3.94
N TYR A 442 -15.48 5.93 -4.31
CA TYR A 442 -16.30 6.35 -5.45
C TYR A 442 -17.06 7.67 -5.20
N LEU A 443 -17.34 8.03 -3.95
CA LEU A 443 -18.01 9.30 -3.61
C LEU A 443 -17.05 10.46 -3.82
N VAL A 444 -15.83 10.33 -3.36
CA VAL A 444 -14.76 11.31 -3.58
C VAL A 444 -14.45 11.46 -5.08
N PHE A 445 -14.45 10.35 -5.81
CA PHE A 445 -14.26 10.41 -7.27
C PHE A 445 -15.37 11.19 -7.98
N ARG A 446 -16.62 10.97 -7.57
CA ARG A 446 -17.76 11.70 -8.09
C ARG A 446 -17.71 13.20 -7.73
N GLU A 447 -17.32 13.51 -6.49
CA GLU A 447 -17.12 14.88 -6.04
C GLU A 447 -16.03 15.60 -6.84
N PHE A 448 -14.96 14.91 -7.15
CA PHE A 448 -13.88 15.42 -7.98
C PHE A 448 -14.33 15.73 -9.42
N ILE A 449 -15.09 14.84 -10.06
CA ILE A 449 -15.68 15.12 -11.39
C ILE A 449 -16.59 16.36 -11.33
N ASN A 450 -17.46 16.44 -10.32
CA ASN A 450 -18.34 17.59 -10.14
C ASN A 450 -17.58 18.90 -9.89
N ALA A 451 -16.47 18.85 -9.14
CA ALA A 451 -15.62 20.00 -8.89
C ALA A 451 -14.92 20.50 -10.16
N LEU A 452 -14.44 19.57 -11.00
CA LEU A 452 -13.88 19.90 -12.32
C LEU A 452 -14.93 20.57 -13.22
N GLU A 453 -16.17 20.10 -13.23
CA GLU A 453 -17.26 20.69 -14.01
C GLU A 453 -17.66 22.08 -13.52
N LYS A 454 -17.74 22.27 -12.20
CA LYS A 454 -18.13 23.54 -11.56
C LYS A 454 -17.05 24.61 -11.66
N ASN A 455 -15.81 24.25 -11.87
CA ASN A 455 -14.70 25.20 -11.93
C ASN A 455 -14.81 26.22 -13.09
N GLY A 456 -15.62 25.91 -14.11
CA GLY A 456 -15.88 26.78 -15.25
C GLY A 456 -14.74 26.89 -16.28
N ARG A 457 -13.57 26.35 -15.97
CA ARG A 457 -12.36 26.41 -16.81
C ARG A 457 -12.34 25.36 -17.91
N PHE A 458 -13.04 24.25 -17.71
CA PHE A 458 -13.14 23.16 -18.66
C PHE A 458 -14.50 23.11 -19.33
N ALA A 459 -14.56 22.58 -20.54
CA ALA A 459 -15.81 22.37 -21.26
C ALA A 459 -16.65 21.28 -20.57
N THR A 460 -17.93 21.54 -20.42
CA THR A 460 -18.90 20.62 -19.78
C THR A 460 -19.87 20.03 -20.81
N PRO A 461 -20.37 18.82 -20.66
CA PRO A 461 -20.02 17.89 -19.57
C PRO A 461 -18.64 17.29 -19.74
N ILE A 462 -17.94 17.02 -18.63
CA ILE A 462 -16.72 16.23 -18.64
C ILE A 462 -17.10 14.79 -18.92
N ILE A 463 -16.42 14.14 -19.87
CA ILE A 463 -16.66 12.73 -20.18
C ILE A 463 -15.97 11.88 -19.09
N PRO A 464 -16.72 11.29 -18.17
CA PRO A 464 -16.15 10.46 -17.14
C PRO A 464 -15.72 9.10 -17.71
N PRO A 465 -14.82 8.37 -17.04
CA PRO A 465 -14.43 7.04 -17.46
C PRO A 465 -15.61 6.05 -17.41
N GLU A 466 -15.48 4.96 -18.15
CA GLU A 466 -16.46 3.88 -18.18
C GLU A 466 -16.70 3.31 -16.78
N GLY A 467 -17.94 3.10 -16.39
CA GLY A 467 -18.32 2.65 -15.04
C GLY A 467 -18.68 3.75 -14.04
N TYR A 468 -18.51 5.04 -14.39
CA TYR A 468 -18.98 6.15 -13.56
C TYR A 468 -20.50 6.08 -13.34
N PRO A 469 -21.08 6.40 -12.15
CA PRO A 469 -20.45 7.01 -10.97
C PRO A 469 -19.97 6.04 -9.87
N TYR A 470 -19.92 4.75 -10.11
CA TYR A 470 -19.61 3.72 -9.08
C TYR A 470 -18.17 3.24 -9.07
N ILE A 471 -17.28 3.91 -9.81
CA ILE A 471 -15.85 3.63 -9.84
C ILE A 471 -15.06 4.66 -9.04
N LYS A 472 -13.86 4.30 -8.61
CA LYS A 472 -12.97 5.14 -7.77
C LYS A 472 -11.90 5.87 -8.57
N GLY A 473 -11.85 5.73 -9.88
CA GLY A 473 -10.85 6.34 -10.72
C GLY A 473 -10.97 5.94 -12.18
N GLY A 474 -10.09 6.46 -13.00
CA GLY A 474 -9.98 6.15 -14.41
C GLY A 474 -9.43 7.29 -15.25
N ASN A 475 -9.50 7.11 -16.56
CA ASN A 475 -9.01 8.09 -17.51
C ASN A 475 -10.04 9.23 -17.70
N ILE A 476 -9.62 10.45 -17.41
CA ILE A 476 -10.41 11.67 -17.61
C ILE A 476 -9.83 12.45 -18.79
N LYS A 477 -10.74 12.99 -19.58
CA LYS A 477 -10.42 13.85 -20.71
C LYS A 477 -11.05 15.23 -20.49
N LEU A 478 -10.22 16.25 -20.45
CA LEU A 478 -10.63 17.63 -20.28
C LEU A 478 -10.35 18.46 -21.54
N THR A 479 -11.26 19.32 -21.88
CA THR A 479 -11.08 20.31 -22.92
C THR A 479 -11.10 21.70 -22.28
N PRO A 480 -9.96 22.42 -22.16
CA PRO A 480 -9.94 23.76 -21.62
C PRO A 480 -10.83 24.73 -22.44
N LYS A 481 -11.60 25.59 -21.78
CA LYS A 481 -12.29 26.72 -22.40
C LYS A 481 -11.26 27.81 -22.62
N ARG A 482 -10.88 28.01 -23.86
CA ARG A 482 -10.01 29.12 -24.29
C ARG A 482 -10.83 30.36 -24.65
#